data_6145df76ecebc666d83ba05a3a74b333
#
_entry.id   6145df76ecebc666d83ba05a3a74b333
#
_cell.length_a   1.000
_cell.length_b   1.000
_cell.length_c   1.000
_cell.angle_alpha   90.00
_cell.angle_beta   90.00
_cell.angle_gamma   90.00
#
_symmetry.space_group_name_H-M   'P 1'
#
loop_
_entity.id
_entity.type
_entity.pdbx_description
1 polymer ?
#
loop_
_entity_poly.entity_id
_entity_poly.type
_entity_poly.pdbx_seq_one_letter_code
_entity_poly.pdbx_strand_id
1 'polypeptide(L)'
;MPSSALVISPEDRVTLESWTRSSTVSAGYVERARIVLAVADGVGTSGAARQVGVSRPTVIKWRDRFAVFGIDGLADEPRSGRPKTVDDAVILAATLEPPPESLAVTHWSSRLLGKRLGVGDATVARAWRRYGVKPWRRETFKFSTDPQLEAKVRDVIGLYLNPPAKAIVLCVDEKSQIQALNRTQPILPMRPGLPERATHDYQRNGTATLFAALEIATGKVPARCYERHGKAEFLDFLKTVARAYPRRKLHVVCDNYHTHKHDDINAWLVKNPRVTLHFTPTSGSWLNMVEVFFSIITRQAIRRGSFDSVKELMASISAFIAGWNQRCHPFVWTKTADDILPHTRKPNSDARH
;
A
#
# COMPACT_ATOMS: atom_id res chain seq x y z
N MET A 1 20.54 39.52 45.41
CA MET A 1 19.36 38.72 45.72
C MET A 1 19.78 37.27 45.84
N PRO A 2 19.56 36.58 46.98
CA PRO A 2 19.83 35.16 47.05
C PRO A 2 18.91 34.45 46.05
N SER A 3 19.51 33.60 45.20
CA SER A 3 18.78 32.77 44.23
C SER A 3 17.78 31.89 45.00
N SER A 4 16.49 32.04 44.75
CA SER A 4 15.49 31.13 45.32
C SER A 4 15.89 29.70 45.01
N ALA A 5 15.88 28.83 46.02
CA ALA A 5 16.20 27.43 45.86
C ALA A 5 15.25 26.80 44.83
N LEU A 6 15.80 26.07 43.89
CA LEU A 6 14.99 25.34 42.88
C LEU A 6 14.28 24.18 43.60
N VAL A 7 12.97 24.19 43.59
CA VAL A 7 12.16 23.12 44.22
C VAL A 7 11.94 22.05 43.16
N ILE A 8 12.27 20.82 43.49
CA ILE A 8 12.05 19.63 42.60
C ILE A 8 11.07 18.68 43.30
N SER A 9 10.10 18.16 42.57
CA SER A 9 9.22 17.10 43.07
C SER A 9 10.00 15.80 43.37
N PRO A 10 9.57 14.97 44.33
CA PRO A 10 10.21 13.66 44.55
C PRO A 10 10.26 12.78 43.29
N GLU A 11 9.23 12.82 42.47
CA GLU A 11 9.12 12.07 41.24
C GLU A 11 10.11 12.54 40.17
N ASP A 12 10.23 13.87 40.01
CA ASP A 12 11.21 14.44 39.07
C ASP A 12 12.64 14.15 39.52
N ARG A 13 12.90 14.20 40.84
CA ARG A 13 14.23 13.88 41.39
C ARG A 13 14.63 12.45 41.05
N VAL A 14 13.75 11.47 41.25
CA VAL A 14 14.00 10.06 40.88
C VAL A 14 14.29 9.93 39.37
N THR A 15 13.54 10.63 38.55
CA THR A 15 13.74 10.61 37.10
C THR A 15 15.09 11.20 36.69
N LEU A 16 15.44 12.39 37.23
CA LEU A 16 16.71 13.06 36.94
C LEU A 16 17.91 12.23 37.42
N GLU A 17 17.83 11.63 38.63
CA GLU A 17 18.87 10.75 39.14
C GLU A 17 19.02 9.48 38.25
N SER A 18 17.93 8.92 37.78
CA SER A 18 17.98 7.79 36.86
C SER A 18 18.69 8.14 35.55
N TRP A 19 18.45 9.35 35.01
CA TRP A 19 19.14 9.83 33.82
C TRP A 19 20.65 9.96 34.01
N THR A 20 21.08 10.43 35.19
CA THR A 20 22.53 10.59 35.47
C THR A 20 23.29 9.28 35.53
N ARG A 21 22.59 8.14 35.74
CA ARG A 21 23.19 6.78 35.83
C ARG A 21 22.99 6.00 34.53
N SER A 22 22.16 6.50 33.61
CA SER A 22 21.82 5.79 32.39
C SER A 22 22.92 5.90 31.31
N SER A 23 23.23 4.79 30.65
CA SER A 23 24.09 4.76 29.47
C SER A 23 23.32 4.93 28.14
N THR A 24 21.96 4.93 28.19
CA THR A 24 21.09 5.01 26.99
C THR A 24 20.48 6.39 26.79
N VAL A 25 20.41 7.21 27.85
CA VAL A 25 19.94 8.60 27.77
C VAL A 25 21.02 9.46 27.09
N SER A 26 20.61 10.37 26.19
CA SER A 26 21.57 11.22 25.49
C SER A 26 22.38 12.09 26.46
N ALA A 27 23.67 12.31 26.14
CA ALA A 27 24.59 13.07 26.97
C ALA A 27 24.05 14.47 27.35
N GLY A 28 23.30 15.12 26.46
CA GLY A 28 22.67 16.41 26.74
C GLY A 28 21.64 16.36 27.87
N TYR A 29 20.82 15.33 27.95
CA TYR A 29 19.86 15.15 29.04
C TYR A 29 20.57 14.83 30.38
N VAL A 30 21.61 14.00 30.32
CA VAL A 30 22.43 13.69 31.50
C VAL A 30 23.09 14.94 32.06
N GLU A 31 23.67 15.80 31.23
CA GLU A 31 24.27 17.08 31.64
C GLU A 31 23.23 17.99 32.25
N ARG A 32 22.04 18.15 31.65
CA ARG A 32 20.95 18.99 32.17
C ARG A 32 20.39 18.46 33.48
N ALA A 33 20.26 17.16 33.63
CA ALA A 33 19.84 16.53 34.88
C ALA A 33 20.85 16.84 36.02
N ARG A 34 22.14 16.72 35.74
CA ARG A 34 23.21 17.07 36.71
C ARG A 34 23.15 18.56 37.13
N ILE A 35 22.89 19.46 36.15
CA ILE A 35 22.73 20.90 36.45
C ILE A 35 21.55 21.12 37.38
N VAL A 36 20.39 20.56 37.06
CA VAL A 36 19.16 20.76 37.86
C VAL A 36 19.31 20.20 39.25
N LEU A 37 19.84 19.00 39.41
CA LEU A 37 20.10 18.37 40.72
C LEU A 37 21.08 19.19 41.54
N ALA A 38 22.22 19.62 40.99
CA ALA A 38 23.21 20.43 41.72
C ALA A 38 22.64 21.76 42.22
N VAL A 39 21.80 22.42 41.39
CA VAL A 39 21.14 23.67 41.81
C VAL A 39 20.09 23.41 42.91
N ALA A 40 19.33 22.35 42.82
CA ALA A 40 18.33 21.98 43.83
C ALA A 40 18.96 21.56 45.17
N ASP A 41 20.16 20.98 45.14
CA ASP A 41 20.95 20.63 46.33
C ASP A 41 21.66 21.85 46.97
N GLY A 42 21.36 23.05 46.49
CA GLY A 42 21.82 24.29 47.09
C GLY A 42 23.23 24.73 46.70
N VAL A 43 23.88 24.08 45.74
CA VAL A 43 25.26 24.39 45.30
C VAL A 43 25.39 25.78 44.66
N GLY A 44 24.27 26.37 44.26
CA GLY A 44 24.22 27.66 43.57
C GLY A 44 24.73 27.58 42.10
N THR A 45 24.37 28.60 41.30
CA THR A 45 24.63 28.56 39.85
C THR A 45 26.11 28.50 39.45
N SER A 46 26.97 29.19 40.23
CA SER A 46 28.42 29.18 39.96
C SER A 46 29.10 27.88 40.41
N GLY A 47 28.61 27.27 41.50
CA GLY A 47 29.08 25.96 41.97
C GLY A 47 28.66 24.84 41.02
N ALA A 48 27.40 24.82 40.63
CA ALA A 48 26.89 23.85 39.65
C ALA A 48 27.61 23.94 38.30
N ALA A 49 27.95 25.15 37.83
CA ALA A 49 28.73 25.36 36.62
C ALA A 49 30.12 24.68 36.70
N ARG A 50 30.81 24.84 37.81
CA ARG A 50 32.11 24.18 38.05
C ARG A 50 31.98 22.67 38.20
N GLN A 51 30.97 22.21 38.94
CA GLN A 51 30.74 20.78 39.17
C GLN A 51 30.41 19.99 37.90
N VAL A 52 29.61 20.58 37.04
CA VAL A 52 29.17 19.92 35.79
C VAL A 52 30.12 20.18 34.62
N GLY A 53 30.97 21.22 34.72
CA GLY A 53 31.91 21.60 33.64
C GLY A 53 31.28 22.43 32.51
N VAL A 54 30.26 23.24 32.83
CA VAL A 54 29.53 24.08 31.90
C VAL A 54 29.63 25.57 32.26
N SER A 55 29.21 26.46 31.35
CA SER A 55 29.17 27.90 31.66
C SER A 55 28.02 28.24 32.59
N ARG A 56 28.20 29.28 33.42
CA ARG A 56 27.15 29.78 34.31
C ARG A 56 25.84 30.17 33.57
N PRO A 57 25.88 30.82 32.38
CA PRO A 57 24.67 31.08 31.62
C PRO A 57 23.92 29.79 31.22
N THR A 58 24.65 28.72 30.95
CA THR A 58 24.05 27.39 30.64
C THR A 58 23.28 26.84 31.84
N VAL A 59 23.85 26.97 33.06
CA VAL A 59 23.17 26.56 34.28
C VAL A 59 21.90 27.38 34.52
N ILE A 60 21.97 28.70 34.37
CA ILE A 60 20.82 29.60 34.52
C ILE A 60 19.73 29.20 33.50
N LYS A 61 20.08 29.01 32.26
CA LYS A 61 19.13 28.60 31.19
C LYS A 61 18.37 27.33 31.58
N TRP A 62 19.07 26.28 31.98
CA TRP A 62 18.41 25.00 32.23
C TRP A 62 17.66 24.96 33.56
N ARG A 63 18.14 25.68 34.59
CA ARG A 63 17.41 25.90 35.82
C ARG A 63 16.07 26.59 35.54
N ASP A 64 16.08 27.71 34.80
CA ASP A 64 14.88 28.51 34.55
C ASP A 64 13.88 27.76 33.69
N ARG A 65 14.35 27.02 32.70
CA ARG A 65 13.48 26.15 31.88
C ARG A 65 12.85 25.03 32.72
N PHE A 66 13.62 24.39 33.57
CA PHE A 66 13.07 23.38 34.47
C PHE A 66 12.09 23.98 35.48
N ALA A 67 12.35 25.14 36.01
CA ALA A 67 11.45 25.84 36.97
C ALA A 67 10.07 26.12 36.33
N VAL A 68 10.02 26.40 35.03
CA VAL A 68 8.78 26.73 34.32
C VAL A 68 8.08 25.47 33.76
N PHE A 69 8.82 24.53 33.18
CA PHE A 69 8.29 23.43 32.39
C PHE A 69 8.61 22.04 32.96
N GLY A 70 9.25 21.94 34.13
CA GLY A 70 9.67 20.67 34.71
C GLY A 70 10.63 19.88 33.79
N ILE A 71 10.50 18.57 33.80
CA ILE A 71 11.32 17.66 32.97
C ILE A 71 11.21 17.96 31.46
N ASP A 72 10.03 18.35 30.98
CA ASP A 72 9.82 18.70 29.56
C ASP A 72 10.64 19.92 29.14
N GLY A 73 10.93 20.83 30.09
CA GLY A 73 11.81 21.96 29.88
C GLY A 73 13.26 21.60 29.55
N LEU A 74 13.67 20.38 29.81
CA LEU A 74 15.00 19.87 29.49
C LEU A 74 15.14 19.35 28.07
N ALA A 75 14.06 19.32 27.32
CA ALA A 75 14.09 18.94 25.91
C ALA A 75 14.76 20.00 25.03
N ASP A 76 15.41 19.55 23.93
CA ASP A 76 15.92 20.48 22.94
C ASP A 76 14.76 21.10 22.13
N GLU A 77 14.80 22.39 21.96
CA GLU A 77 13.88 23.06 21.06
C GLU A 77 14.25 22.79 19.60
N PRO A 78 13.24 22.69 18.71
CA PRO A 78 13.49 22.59 17.29
C PRO A 78 14.35 23.78 16.82
N ARG A 79 15.47 23.49 16.19
CA ARG A 79 16.31 24.55 15.62
C ARG A 79 15.71 25.00 14.30
N SER A 80 15.69 26.30 14.04
CA SER A 80 15.16 26.88 12.79
C SER A 80 15.84 26.36 11.50
N GLY A 81 17.02 25.79 11.63
CA GLY A 81 17.81 25.30 10.50
C GLY A 81 18.21 26.43 9.53
N ARG A 82 18.72 26.05 8.36
CA ARG A 82 19.02 27.01 7.28
C ARG A 82 17.71 27.48 6.65
N PRO A 83 17.48 28.77 6.46
CA PRO A 83 16.31 29.28 5.76
C PRO A 83 16.14 28.65 4.37
N LYS A 84 14.91 28.34 4.00
CA LYS A 84 14.62 27.80 2.65
C LYS A 84 14.87 28.88 1.61
N THR A 85 15.60 28.56 0.56
CA THR A 85 15.88 29.47 -0.58
C THR A 85 14.71 29.52 -1.56
N VAL A 86 13.90 28.46 -1.64
CA VAL A 86 12.71 28.36 -2.49
C VAL A 86 11.60 27.67 -1.70
N ASP A 87 10.39 28.21 -1.82
CA ASP A 87 9.21 27.60 -1.21
C ASP A 87 8.85 26.27 -1.89
N ASP A 88 8.40 25.32 -1.10
CA ASP A 88 7.89 24.04 -1.59
C ASP A 88 6.73 24.23 -2.59
N ALA A 89 5.88 25.26 -2.41
CA ALA A 89 4.79 25.60 -3.31
C ALA A 89 5.27 25.92 -4.75
N VAL A 90 6.38 26.63 -4.87
CA VAL A 90 6.99 26.94 -6.18
C VAL A 90 7.50 25.67 -6.85
N ILE A 91 8.12 24.77 -6.07
CA ILE A 91 8.60 23.48 -6.59
C ILE A 91 7.42 22.63 -7.06
N LEU A 92 6.33 22.59 -6.29
CA LEU A 92 5.14 21.83 -6.64
C LEU A 92 4.46 22.38 -7.90
N ALA A 93 4.23 23.70 -7.98
CA ALA A 93 3.65 24.33 -9.15
C ALA A 93 4.47 24.01 -10.42
N ALA A 94 5.79 24.21 -10.36
CA ALA A 94 6.68 23.90 -11.49
C ALA A 94 6.72 22.38 -11.82
N THR A 95 6.45 21.50 -10.85
CA THR A 95 6.37 20.05 -11.10
C THR A 95 5.10 19.67 -11.86
N LEU A 96 3.99 20.36 -11.62
CA LEU A 96 2.70 20.09 -12.29
C LEU A 96 2.68 20.57 -13.74
N GLU A 97 3.54 21.50 -14.11
CA GLU A 97 3.73 21.88 -15.50
C GLU A 97 4.56 20.83 -16.24
N PRO A 98 4.22 20.50 -17.50
CA PRO A 98 5.03 19.59 -18.29
C PRO A 98 6.43 20.16 -18.53
N PRO A 99 7.46 19.29 -18.63
CA PRO A 99 8.78 19.73 -19.06
C PRO A 99 8.73 20.38 -20.45
N PRO A 100 9.57 21.40 -20.74
CA PRO A 100 9.67 21.96 -22.09
C PRO A 100 10.02 20.88 -23.13
N GLU A 101 9.45 20.98 -24.31
CA GLU A 101 9.69 20.04 -25.41
C GLU A 101 11.17 19.90 -25.78
N SER A 102 11.94 20.98 -25.64
CA SER A 102 13.39 21.00 -25.89
C SER A 102 14.19 20.06 -25.01
N LEU A 103 13.63 19.59 -23.87
CA LEU A 103 14.28 18.58 -23.01
C LEU A 103 14.03 17.14 -23.46
N ALA A 104 13.09 16.92 -24.40
CA ALA A 104 12.72 15.60 -24.93
C ALA A 104 12.45 14.54 -23.84
N VAL A 105 11.86 14.96 -22.70
CA VAL A 105 11.49 14.07 -21.59
C VAL A 105 10.00 14.17 -21.30
N THR A 106 9.41 13.08 -20.81
CA THR A 106 7.97 13.01 -20.53
C THR A 106 7.57 13.49 -19.14
N HIS A 107 8.53 13.62 -18.23
CA HIS A 107 8.29 14.02 -16.84
C HIS A 107 9.54 14.60 -16.21
N TRP A 108 9.37 15.35 -15.14
CA TRP A 108 10.47 15.94 -14.39
C TRP A 108 11.23 14.87 -13.59
N SER A 109 12.56 14.90 -13.66
CA SER A 109 13.43 14.37 -12.62
C SER A 109 13.79 15.49 -11.63
N SER A 110 14.12 15.14 -10.39
CA SER A 110 14.54 16.12 -9.39
C SER A 110 15.74 16.95 -9.85
N ARG A 111 16.64 16.32 -10.61
CA ARG A 111 17.84 16.98 -11.16
C ARG A 111 17.49 18.01 -12.25
N LEU A 112 16.58 17.66 -13.17
CA LEU A 112 16.15 18.58 -14.21
C LEU A 112 15.36 19.76 -13.64
N LEU A 113 14.43 19.49 -12.74
CA LEU A 113 13.64 20.55 -12.10
C LEU A 113 14.51 21.43 -11.20
N GLY A 114 15.44 20.83 -10.47
CA GLY A 114 16.40 21.57 -9.64
C GLY A 114 17.25 22.54 -10.48
N LYS A 115 17.75 22.08 -11.64
CA LYS A 115 18.49 22.93 -12.58
C LYS A 115 17.62 24.09 -13.10
N ARG A 116 16.35 23.83 -13.44
CA ARG A 116 15.41 24.87 -13.90
C ARG A 116 15.13 25.94 -12.83
N LEU A 117 14.98 25.52 -11.58
CA LEU A 117 14.64 26.42 -10.46
C LEU A 117 15.88 27.02 -9.75
N GLY A 118 17.09 26.66 -10.17
CA GLY A 118 18.32 27.13 -9.51
C GLY A 118 18.51 26.55 -8.09
N VAL A 119 17.96 25.37 -7.80
CA VAL A 119 18.05 24.71 -6.50
C VAL A 119 18.66 23.33 -6.61
N GLY A 120 19.20 22.82 -5.50
CA GLY A 120 19.71 21.44 -5.47
C GLY A 120 18.61 20.40 -5.68
N ASP A 121 18.93 19.31 -6.39
CA ASP A 121 18.02 18.17 -6.64
C ASP A 121 17.48 17.54 -5.37
N ALA A 122 18.28 17.51 -4.28
CA ALA A 122 17.87 17.06 -2.97
C ALA A 122 16.75 17.92 -2.35
N THR A 123 16.71 19.23 -2.67
CA THR A 123 15.63 20.14 -2.23
C THR A 123 14.33 19.78 -2.90
N VAL A 124 14.36 19.57 -4.22
CA VAL A 124 13.22 19.10 -5.01
C VAL A 124 12.72 17.74 -4.51
N ALA A 125 13.63 16.79 -4.34
CA ALA A 125 13.28 15.44 -3.87
C ALA A 125 12.66 15.43 -2.47
N ARG A 126 13.08 16.33 -1.57
CA ARG A 126 12.46 16.51 -0.24
C ARG A 126 11.06 17.08 -0.32
N ALA A 127 10.84 18.10 -1.17
CA ALA A 127 9.51 18.65 -1.43
C ALA A 127 8.58 17.56 -1.98
N TRP A 128 8.98 16.84 -3.01
CA TRP A 128 8.19 15.74 -3.57
C TRP A 128 7.84 14.66 -2.54
N ARG A 129 8.79 14.29 -1.68
CA ARG A 129 8.56 13.30 -0.63
C ARG A 129 7.55 13.81 0.41
N ARG A 130 7.66 15.07 0.82
CA ARG A 130 6.75 15.70 1.80
C ARG A 130 5.32 15.74 1.30
N TYR A 131 5.10 16.01 0.02
CA TYR A 131 3.77 16.14 -0.58
C TYR A 131 3.33 14.90 -1.37
N GLY A 132 4.07 13.81 -1.30
CA GLY A 132 3.71 12.55 -1.97
C GLY A 132 3.75 12.63 -3.51
N VAL A 133 4.36 13.65 -4.11
CA VAL A 133 4.43 13.83 -5.55
C VAL A 133 5.48 12.90 -6.16
N LYS A 134 5.08 12.19 -7.22
CA LYS A 134 5.91 11.20 -7.92
C LYS A 134 5.79 11.38 -9.44
N PRO A 135 6.49 12.33 -10.07
CA PRO A 135 6.33 12.65 -11.49
C PRO A 135 6.58 11.47 -12.44
N TRP A 136 7.44 10.53 -12.03
CA TRP A 136 7.76 9.30 -12.79
C TRP A 136 6.69 8.21 -12.66
N ARG A 137 5.71 8.36 -11.74
CA ARG A 137 4.66 7.36 -11.55
C ARG A 137 3.45 7.75 -12.40
N ARG A 138 3.12 6.88 -13.34
CA ARG A 138 1.90 6.99 -14.14
C ARG A 138 1.00 5.84 -13.77
N GLU A 139 -0.21 6.14 -13.37
CA GLU A 139 -1.28 5.17 -13.21
C GLU A 139 -2.24 5.32 -14.40
N THR A 140 -2.63 4.19 -14.96
CA THR A 140 -3.66 4.18 -16.01
C THR A 140 -5.01 3.96 -15.35
N PHE A 141 -5.98 4.75 -15.73
CA PHE A 141 -7.37 4.53 -15.39
C PHE A 141 -8.24 4.73 -16.63
N LYS A 142 -9.41 4.14 -16.62
CA LYS A 142 -10.40 4.30 -17.68
C LYS A 142 -11.74 4.66 -17.04
N PHE A 143 -12.32 5.76 -17.47
CA PHE A 143 -13.68 6.08 -17.08
C PHE A 143 -14.63 5.04 -17.66
N SER A 144 -15.58 4.60 -16.85
CA SER A 144 -16.62 3.72 -17.33
C SER A 144 -17.58 4.48 -18.25
N THR A 145 -17.94 3.86 -19.35
CA THR A 145 -18.98 4.32 -20.27
C THR A 145 -20.29 3.55 -20.04
N ASP A 146 -20.37 2.76 -18.98
CA ASP A 146 -21.54 1.95 -18.67
C ASP A 146 -22.72 2.83 -18.23
N PRO A 147 -23.87 2.81 -18.91
CA PRO A 147 -25.03 3.61 -18.53
C PRO A 147 -25.60 3.19 -17.17
N GLN A 148 -25.34 1.96 -16.73
CA GLN A 148 -25.77 1.42 -15.43
C GLN A 148 -24.65 1.44 -14.39
N LEU A 149 -23.61 2.29 -14.57
CA LEU A 149 -22.44 2.35 -13.69
C LEU A 149 -22.82 2.39 -12.21
N GLU A 150 -23.68 3.34 -11.82
CA GLU A 150 -24.04 3.54 -10.43
C GLU A 150 -24.79 2.34 -9.85
N ALA A 151 -25.77 1.82 -10.56
CA ALA A 151 -26.55 0.66 -10.12
C ALA A 151 -25.66 -0.58 -9.90
N LYS A 152 -24.75 -0.85 -10.84
CA LYS A 152 -23.81 -1.99 -10.73
C LYS A 152 -22.77 -1.81 -9.63
N VAL A 153 -22.24 -0.59 -9.45
CA VAL A 153 -21.31 -0.29 -8.34
C VAL A 153 -21.99 -0.48 -6.99
N ARG A 154 -23.23 0.03 -6.83
CA ARG A 154 -24.00 -0.14 -5.59
C ARG A 154 -24.36 -1.60 -5.32
N ASP A 155 -24.75 -2.35 -6.35
CA ASP A 155 -25.06 -3.78 -6.24
C ASP A 155 -23.84 -4.59 -5.77
N VAL A 156 -22.72 -4.47 -6.46
CA VAL A 156 -21.49 -5.22 -6.14
C VAL A 156 -20.93 -4.84 -4.78
N ILE A 157 -20.83 -3.55 -4.47
CA ILE A 157 -20.32 -3.09 -3.16
C ILE A 157 -21.29 -3.47 -2.04
N GLY A 158 -22.59 -3.42 -2.29
CA GLY A 158 -23.61 -3.88 -1.36
C GLY A 158 -23.40 -5.34 -0.95
N LEU A 159 -23.08 -6.22 -1.90
CA LEU A 159 -22.75 -7.62 -1.64
C LEU A 159 -21.48 -7.79 -0.79
N TYR A 160 -20.48 -6.92 -0.95
CA TYR A 160 -19.25 -6.99 -0.20
C TYR A 160 -19.39 -6.50 1.24
N LEU A 161 -20.12 -5.42 1.45
CA LEU A 161 -20.32 -4.83 2.76
C LEU A 161 -21.40 -5.54 3.58
N ASN A 162 -22.49 -5.99 2.90
CA ASN A 162 -23.64 -6.61 3.53
C ASN A 162 -24.06 -7.87 2.75
N PRO A 163 -23.29 -8.95 2.83
CA PRO A 163 -23.62 -10.18 2.11
C PRO A 163 -24.97 -10.75 2.61
N PRO A 164 -25.83 -11.25 1.71
CA PRO A 164 -27.12 -11.82 2.10
C PRO A 164 -26.94 -13.01 3.06
N ALA A 165 -27.80 -13.10 4.07
CA ALA A 165 -27.74 -14.16 5.07
C ALA A 165 -27.80 -15.56 4.41
N LYS A 166 -26.93 -16.47 4.85
CA LYS A 166 -26.83 -17.86 4.36
C LYS A 166 -26.45 -17.99 2.87
N ALA A 167 -26.04 -16.92 2.20
CA ALA A 167 -25.49 -16.94 0.86
C ALA A 167 -23.95 -16.92 0.87
N ILE A 168 -23.37 -17.25 -0.26
CA ILE A 168 -21.92 -17.15 -0.50
C ILE A 168 -21.72 -16.14 -1.61
N VAL A 169 -20.84 -15.18 -1.39
CA VAL A 169 -20.43 -14.19 -2.40
C VAL A 169 -19.08 -14.63 -2.96
N LEU A 170 -19.05 -14.79 -4.27
CA LEU A 170 -17.89 -15.23 -5.04
C LEU A 170 -17.53 -14.16 -6.07
N CYS A 171 -16.26 -13.85 -6.19
CA CYS A 171 -15.71 -13.07 -7.31
C CYS A 171 -15.10 -14.03 -8.30
N VAL A 172 -15.63 -14.07 -9.53
CA VAL A 172 -15.22 -15.00 -10.59
C VAL A 172 -14.62 -14.23 -11.74
N ASP A 173 -13.51 -14.71 -12.26
CA ASP A 173 -12.86 -14.20 -13.46
C ASP A 173 -11.86 -15.21 -14.02
N GLU A 174 -11.29 -14.89 -15.19
CA GLU A 174 -10.22 -15.68 -15.77
C GLU A 174 -8.93 -14.88 -15.96
N LYS A 175 -7.82 -15.50 -15.60
CA LYS A 175 -6.49 -15.06 -15.98
C LYS A 175 -6.05 -15.82 -17.20
N SER A 176 -6.25 -15.21 -18.36
CA SER A 176 -5.90 -15.80 -19.66
C SER A 176 -4.41 -15.66 -19.97
N GLN A 177 -3.93 -16.47 -20.93
CA GLN A 177 -2.59 -16.39 -21.52
C GLN A 177 -1.43 -16.43 -20.52
N ILE A 178 -1.54 -17.22 -19.47
CA ILE A 178 -0.43 -17.48 -18.54
C ILE A 178 0.60 -18.30 -19.30
N GLN A 179 1.79 -17.74 -19.50
CA GLN A 179 2.83 -18.40 -20.31
C GLN A 179 3.64 -19.39 -19.47
N ALA A 180 3.84 -20.59 -20.00
CA ALA A 180 4.83 -21.53 -19.51
C ALA A 180 6.21 -21.08 -20.02
N LEU A 181 6.94 -20.35 -19.18
CA LEU A 181 8.26 -19.83 -19.50
C LEU A 181 9.32 -20.73 -18.89
N ASN A 182 10.22 -21.27 -19.70
CA ASN A 182 11.42 -21.94 -19.23
C ASN A 182 12.62 -21.03 -19.42
N ARG A 183 13.44 -20.87 -18.39
CA ARG A 183 14.66 -20.06 -18.48
C ARG A 183 15.80 -20.89 -19.06
N THR A 184 16.56 -20.27 -19.97
CA THR A 184 17.66 -20.95 -20.67
C THR A 184 18.87 -21.25 -19.78
N GLN A 185 18.96 -20.60 -18.61
CA GLN A 185 20.04 -20.76 -17.64
C GLN A 185 19.49 -20.93 -16.22
N PRO A 186 20.20 -21.67 -15.35
CA PRO A 186 19.82 -21.76 -13.94
C PRO A 186 19.75 -20.40 -13.26
N ILE A 187 18.84 -20.28 -12.31
CA ILE A 187 18.71 -19.10 -11.46
C ILE A 187 19.89 -19.07 -10.48
N LEU A 188 20.58 -17.95 -10.40
CA LEU A 188 21.62 -17.72 -9.38
C LEU A 188 20.92 -17.41 -8.04
N PRO A 189 21.14 -18.22 -7.00
CA PRO A 189 20.45 -18.05 -5.73
C PRO A 189 20.86 -16.75 -5.02
N MET A 190 19.93 -16.24 -4.21
CA MET A 190 20.18 -15.10 -3.35
C MET A 190 21.30 -15.40 -2.34
N ARG A 191 22.18 -14.41 -2.11
CA ARG A 191 23.23 -14.44 -1.08
C ARG A 191 23.20 -13.14 -0.27
N PRO A 192 23.76 -13.10 0.94
CA PRO A 192 23.87 -11.85 1.69
C PRO A 192 24.50 -10.74 0.84
N GLY A 193 23.79 -9.60 0.71
CA GLY A 193 24.20 -8.47 -0.13
C GLY A 193 23.97 -8.61 -1.64
N LEU A 194 23.52 -9.76 -2.12
CA LEU A 194 23.22 -10.00 -3.55
C LEU A 194 21.81 -10.58 -3.73
N PRO A 195 20.94 -9.90 -4.52
CA PRO A 195 19.63 -10.44 -4.84
C PRO A 195 19.73 -11.68 -5.76
N GLU A 196 18.68 -12.48 -5.79
CA GLU A 196 18.50 -13.53 -6.78
C GLU A 196 18.59 -12.95 -8.19
N ARG A 197 19.31 -13.64 -9.09
CA ARG A 197 19.48 -13.22 -10.48
C ARG A 197 19.00 -14.32 -11.42
N ALA A 198 18.18 -13.93 -12.39
CA ALA A 198 17.70 -14.80 -13.44
C ALA A 198 18.11 -14.22 -14.80
N THR A 199 18.35 -15.08 -15.79
CA THR A 199 18.60 -14.63 -17.18
C THR A 199 17.38 -13.95 -17.78
N HIS A 200 17.60 -13.09 -18.75
CA HIS A 200 16.53 -12.46 -19.53
C HIS A 200 15.96 -13.41 -20.59
N ASP A 201 16.73 -14.42 -20.98
CA ASP A 201 16.34 -15.35 -22.04
C ASP A 201 15.39 -16.41 -21.49
N TYR A 202 14.36 -16.71 -22.25
CA TYR A 202 13.36 -17.73 -21.93
C TYR A 202 12.80 -18.37 -23.19
N GLN A 203 12.44 -19.64 -23.08
CA GLN A 203 11.69 -20.39 -24.05
C GLN A 203 10.22 -20.39 -23.68
N ARG A 204 9.33 -20.21 -24.66
CA ARG A 204 7.87 -20.26 -24.48
C ARG A 204 7.36 -21.64 -24.81
N ASN A 205 6.77 -22.32 -23.86
CA ASN A 205 6.28 -23.70 -23.98
C ASN A 205 4.75 -23.79 -24.03
N GLY A 206 4.09 -22.66 -24.39
CA GLY A 206 2.64 -22.56 -24.51
C GLY A 206 1.99 -21.74 -23.40
N THR A 207 0.66 -21.73 -23.39
CA THR A 207 -0.15 -20.92 -22.49
C THR A 207 -1.25 -21.74 -21.81
N ALA A 208 -1.66 -21.31 -20.62
CA ALA A 208 -2.83 -21.78 -19.91
C ALA A 208 -3.73 -20.63 -19.49
N THR A 209 -5.01 -20.92 -19.27
CA THR A 209 -5.97 -20.00 -18.66
C THR A 209 -6.39 -20.53 -17.30
N LEU A 210 -6.37 -19.69 -16.28
CA LEU A 210 -6.84 -20.01 -14.95
C LEU A 210 -8.18 -19.33 -14.69
N PHE A 211 -9.26 -20.10 -14.50
CA PHE A 211 -10.51 -19.62 -13.92
C PHE A 211 -10.45 -19.77 -12.40
N ALA A 212 -10.85 -18.73 -11.69
CA ALA A 212 -10.86 -18.72 -10.24
C ALA A 212 -12.12 -18.06 -9.68
N ALA A 213 -12.60 -18.58 -8.54
CA ALA A 213 -13.73 -18.05 -7.80
C ALA A 213 -13.28 -17.72 -6.37
N LEU A 214 -13.03 -16.45 -6.07
CA LEU A 214 -12.66 -16.01 -4.74
C LEU A 214 -13.89 -15.90 -3.84
N GLU A 215 -13.98 -16.71 -2.81
CA GLU A 215 -14.97 -16.56 -1.73
C GLU A 215 -14.54 -15.44 -0.78
N ILE A 216 -15.29 -14.35 -0.74
CA ILE A 216 -14.94 -13.16 0.03
C ILE A 216 -14.82 -13.45 1.53
N ALA A 217 -15.78 -14.20 2.08
CA ALA A 217 -15.89 -14.44 3.51
C ALA A 217 -14.79 -15.33 4.10
N THR A 218 -14.16 -16.18 3.30
CA THR A 218 -13.13 -17.12 3.77
C THR A 218 -11.77 -16.89 3.09
N GLY A 219 -11.75 -16.27 1.93
CA GLY A 219 -10.58 -16.15 1.06
C GLY A 219 -10.25 -17.43 0.30
N LYS A 220 -11.08 -18.48 0.39
CA LYS A 220 -10.92 -19.72 -0.38
C LYS A 220 -11.13 -19.46 -1.87
N VAL A 221 -10.39 -20.21 -2.68
CA VAL A 221 -10.41 -20.06 -4.13
C VAL A 221 -10.58 -21.43 -4.80
N PRO A 222 -11.83 -21.88 -5.06
CA PRO A 222 -12.07 -22.87 -6.11
C PRO A 222 -11.54 -22.37 -7.44
N ALA A 223 -10.75 -23.18 -8.13
CA ALA A 223 -10.14 -22.77 -9.39
C ALA A 223 -9.90 -23.99 -10.30
N ARG A 224 -9.74 -23.70 -11.59
CA ARG A 224 -9.43 -24.71 -12.61
C ARG A 224 -8.66 -24.09 -13.77
N CYS A 225 -7.66 -24.79 -14.25
CA CYS A 225 -6.94 -24.42 -15.46
C CYS A 225 -7.60 -25.04 -16.71
N TYR A 226 -7.59 -24.26 -17.79
CA TYR A 226 -8.07 -24.65 -19.11
C TYR A 226 -7.07 -24.19 -20.19
N GLU A 227 -7.15 -24.80 -21.36
CA GLU A 227 -6.36 -24.36 -22.52
C GLU A 227 -6.96 -23.12 -23.19
N ARG A 228 -8.27 -22.93 -23.05
CA ARG A 228 -9.04 -21.83 -23.65
C ARG A 228 -9.84 -21.08 -22.60
N HIS A 229 -10.43 -19.95 -22.97
CA HIS A 229 -11.24 -19.09 -22.11
C HIS A 229 -12.56 -18.67 -22.78
N GLY A 230 -13.22 -19.62 -23.43
CA GLY A 230 -14.50 -19.40 -24.09
C GLY A 230 -15.71 -19.61 -23.14
N LYS A 231 -16.90 -19.47 -23.74
CA LYS A 231 -18.18 -19.67 -23.04
C LYS A 231 -18.34 -21.08 -22.46
N ALA A 232 -17.79 -22.09 -23.13
CA ALA A 232 -17.88 -23.47 -22.69
C ALA A 232 -17.08 -23.72 -21.41
N GLU A 233 -15.87 -23.19 -21.35
CA GLU A 233 -14.99 -23.28 -20.19
C GLU A 233 -15.58 -22.50 -19.00
N PHE A 234 -16.11 -21.29 -19.24
CA PHE A 234 -16.79 -20.52 -18.20
C PHE A 234 -18.01 -21.23 -17.62
N LEU A 235 -18.87 -21.82 -18.48
CA LEU A 235 -20.03 -22.60 -18.02
C LEU A 235 -19.61 -23.85 -17.26
N ASP A 236 -18.58 -24.58 -17.72
CA ASP A 236 -18.06 -25.74 -16.99
C ASP A 236 -17.47 -25.33 -15.63
N PHE A 237 -16.78 -24.20 -15.58
CA PHE A 237 -16.27 -23.65 -14.34
C PHE A 237 -17.40 -23.26 -13.37
N LEU A 238 -18.45 -22.55 -13.83
CA LEU A 238 -19.62 -22.23 -13.02
C LEU A 238 -20.31 -23.48 -12.45
N LYS A 239 -20.43 -24.52 -13.26
CA LYS A 239 -20.96 -25.82 -12.81
C LYS A 239 -20.06 -26.45 -11.71
N THR A 240 -18.75 -26.33 -11.86
CA THR A 240 -17.77 -26.81 -10.89
C THR A 240 -17.89 -26.04 -9.57
N VAL A 241 -17.97 -24.72 -9.63
CA VAL A 241 -18.19 -23.85 -8.46
C VAL A 241 -19.52 -24.18 -7.78
N ALA A 242 -20.60 -24.33 -8.57
CA ALA A 242 -21.90 -24.68 -8.03
C ALA A 242 -21.92 -26.05 -7.29
N ARG A 243 -21.14 -27.02 -7.76
CA ARG A 243 -20.96 -28.33 -7.08
C ARG A 243 -20.13 -28.20 -5.79
N ALA A 244 -19.14 -27.28 -5.74
CA ALA A 244 -18.33 -27.05 -4.53
C ALA A 244 -19.17 -26.48 -3.37
N TYR A 245 -20.29 -25.81 -3.66
CA TYR A 245 -21.20 -25.23 -2.67
C TYR A 245 -22.62 -25.79 -2.79
N PRO A 246 -22.86 -27.04 -2.49
CA PRO A 246 -24.19 -27.63 -2.60
C PRO A 246 -25.16 -26.96 -1.60
N ARG A 247 -26.40 -26.80 -1.97
CA ARG A 247 -27.50 -26.23 -1.14
C ARG A 247 -27.28 -24.79 -0.66
N ARG A 248 -26.29 -24.06 -1.15
CA ARG A 248 -26.05 -22.65 -0.81
C ARG A 248 -26.56 -21.75 -1.93
N LYS A 249 -27.07 -20.57 -1.59
CA LYS A 249 -27.28 -19.51 -2.56
C LYS A 249 -25.92 -18.90 -2.91
N LEU A 250 -25.66 -18.70 -4.18
CA LEU A 250 -24.40 -18.16 -4.69
C LEU A 250 -24.67 -16.82 -5.39
N HIS A 251 -24.04 -15.78 -4.93
CA HIS A 251 -23.96 -14.49 -5.60
C HIS A 251 -22.56 -14.41 -6.26
N VAL A 252 -22.54 -14.43 -7.57
CA VAL A 252 -21.32 -14.49 -8.37
C VAL A 252 -21.09 -13.14 -9.02
N VAL A 253 -20.10 -12.41 -8.55
CA VAL A 253 -19.63 -11.17 -9.16
C VAL A 253 -18.67 -11.54 -10.28
N CYS A 254 -18.94 -11.12 -11.50
CA CYS A 254 -18.08 -11.35 -12.67
C CYS A 254 -18.04 -10.09 -13.55
N ASP A 255 -17.11 -10.05 -14.49
CA ASP A 255 -17.00 -8.94 -15.42
C ASP A 255 -18.16 -8.93 -16.45
N ASN A 256 -18.33 -7.80 -17.11
CA ASN A 256 -19.42 -7.58 -18.07
C ASN A 256 -19.07 -8.10 -19.47
N TYR A 257 -18.30 -9.18 -19.56
CA TYR A 257 -17.86 -9.73 -20.86
C TYR A 257 -19.01 -10.47 -21.54
N HIS A 258 -19.08 -10.41 -22.88
CA HIS A 258 -20.21 -10.96 -23.65
C HIS A 258 -20.32 -12.49 -23.52
N THR A 259 -19.21 -13.22 -23.33
CA THR A 259 -19.21 -14.67 -23.12
C THR A 259 -19.97 -15.08 -21.86
N HIS A 260 -20.00 -14.21 -20.84
CA HIS A 260 -20.68 -14.47 -19.57
C HIS A 260 -22.21 -14.29 -19.67
N LYS A 261 -22.72 -13.72 -20.77
CA LYS A 261 -24.14 -13.45 -21.03
C LYS A 261 -24.72 -14.34 -22.14
N HIS A 262 -24.00 -15.38 -22.53
CA HIS A 262 -24.42 -16.26 -23.59
C HIS A 262 -25.67 -17.08 -23.22
N ASP A 263 -26.50 -17.43 -24.19
CA ASP A 263 -27.77 -18.15 -23.99
C ASP A 263 -27.59 -19.48 -23.23
N ASP A 264 -26.52 -20.21 -23.49
CA ASP A 264 -26.23 -21.46 -22.77
C ASP A 264 -26.06 -21.24 -21.26
N ILE A 265 -25.47 -20.11 -20.86
CA ILE A 265 -25.29 -19.72 -19.46
C ILE A 265 -26.64 -19.32 -18.87
N ASN A 266 -27.40 -18.50 -19.59
CA ASN A 266 -28.74 -18.09 -19.18
C ASN A 266 -29.66 -19.29 -19.02
N ALA A 267 -29.67 -20.24 -19.96
CA ALA A 267 -30.43 -21.47 -19.88
C ALA A 267 -30.04 -22.34 -18.67
N TRP A 268 -28.74 -22.36 -18.34
CA TRP A 268 -28.27 -23.06 -17.15
C TRP A 268 -28.68 -22.35 -15.85
N LEU A 269 -28.63 -21.01 -15.79
CA LEU A 269 -29.05 -20.23 -14.64
C LEU A 269 -30.54 -20.40 -14.35
N VAL A 270 -31.40 -20.44 -15.37
CA VAL A 270 -32.84 -20.72 -15.21
C VAL A 270 -33.07 -22.07 -14.48
N LYS A 271 -32.25 -23.08 -14.80
CA LYS A 271 -32.29 -24.40 -14.14
C LYS A 271 -31.59 -24.42 -12.77
N ASN A 272 -30.88 -23.36 -12.43
CA ASN A 272 -30.11 -23.26 -11.18
C ASN A 272 -30.39 -21.93 -10.45
N PRO A 273 -31.64 -21.65 -10.00
CA PRO A 273 -32.07 -20.35 -9.48
C PRO A 273 -31.37 -19.94 -8.17
N ARG A 274 -30.59 -20.83 -7.58
CA ARG A 274 -29.73 -20.53 -6.44
C ARG A 274 -28.44 -19.79 -6.80
N VAL A 275 -28.12 -19.64 -8.10
CA VAL A 275 -26.95 -18.94 -8.62
C VAL A 275 -27.40 -17.65 -9.28
N THR A 276 -26.93 -16.52 -8.80
CA THR A 276 -27.23 -15.18 -9.34
C THR A 276 -25.92 -14.56 -9.81
N LEU A 277 -25.88 -14.08 -11.06
CA LEU A 277 -24.74 -13.32 -11.56
C LEU A 277 -24.93 -11.82 -11.32
N HIS A 278 -23.87 -11.15 -10.87
CA HIS A 278 -23.77 -9.72 -10.68
C HIS A 278 -22.64 -9.20 -11.54
N PHE A 279 -22.95 -8.33 -12.49
CA PHE A 279 -21.97 -7.86 -13.45
C PHE A 279 -21.31 -6.56 -12.99
N THR A 280 -19.98 -6.53 -13.03
CA THR A 280 -19.25 -5.26 -12.84
C THR A 280 -19.56 -4.30 -14.00
N PRO A 281 -19.41 -2.99 -13.82
CA PRO A 281 -19.55 -2.03 -14.92
C PRO A 281 -18.50 -2.27 -16.00
N THR A 282 -18.77 -1.86 -17.22
CA THR A 282 -17.79 -1.82 -18.29
C THR A 282 -16.57 -1.00 -17.83
N SER A 283 -15.37 -1.55 -18.01
CA SER A 283 -14.11 -1.00 -17.48
C SER A 283 -14.04 -0.92 -15.94
N GLY A 284 -14.82 -1.75 -15.25
CA GLY A 284 -14.89 -1.82 -13.78
C GLY A 284 -14.29 -3.09 -13.19
N SER A 285 -13.34 -3.76 -13.85
CA SER A 285 -12.68 -4.99 -13.35
C SER A 285 -12.05 -4.83 -11.97
N TRP A 286 -11.62 -3.62 -11.61
CA TRP A 286 -11.10 -3.31 -10.27
C TRP A 286 -12.12 -3.56 -9.13
N LEU A 287 -13.42 -3.65 -9.41
CA LEU A 287 -14.44 -4.08 -8.47
C LEU A 287 -14.42 -5.60 -8.24
N ASN A 288 -13.85 -6.37 -9.15
CA ASN A 288 -13.79 -7.81 -9.02
C ASN A 288 -12.59 -8.21 -8.16
N MET A 289 -12.84 -8.58 -6.90
CA MET A 289 -11.77 -8.84 -5.92
C MET A 289 -10.89 -10.04 -6.28
N VAL A 290 -11.29 -10.93 -7.18
CA VAL A 290 -10.43 -12.03 -7.66
C VAL A 290 -9.18 -11.53 -8.37
N GLU A 291 -9.18 -10.32 -8.90
CA GLU A 291 -7.99 -9.70 -9.50
C GLU A 291 -6.86 -9.50 -8.48
N VAL A 292 -7.20 -9.26 -7.22
CA VAL A 292 -6.21 -9.23 -6.13
C VAL A 292 -5.54 -10.59 -5.98
N PHE A 293 -6.32 -11.68 -6.01
CA PHE A 293 -5.78 -13.04 -5.97
C PHE A 293 -4.91 -13.33 -7.19
N PHE A 294 -5.32 -12.93 -8.40
CA PHE A 294 -4.50 -13.08 -9.60
C PHE A 294 -3.16 -12.32 -9.51
N SER A 295 -3.16 -11.17 -8.87
CA SER A 295 -1.93 -10.43 -8.58
C SER A 295 -1.02 -11.17 -7.59
N ILE A 296 -1.59 -11.84 -6.59
CA ILE A 296 -0.86 -12.62 -5.58
C ILE A 296 -0.21 -13.85 -6.22
N ILE A 297 -1.00 -14.70 -6.92
CA ILE A 297 -0.47 -15.91 -7.55
C ILE A 297 0.58 -15.58 -8.62
N THR A 298 0.38 -14.50 -9.37
CA THR A 298 1.37 -14.05 -10.36
C THR A 298 2.71 -13.75 -9.72
N ARG A 299 2.72 -13.04 -8.59
CA ARG A 299 3.96 -12.66 -7.88
C ARG A 299 4.60 -13.83 -7.16
N GLN A 300 3.81 -14.72 -6.56
CA GLN A 300 4.31 -15.75 -5.65
C GLN A 300 4.61 -17.09 -6.32
N ALA A 301 3.92 -17.42 -7.43
CA ALA A 301 4.08 -18.71 -8.09
C ALA A 301 4.53 -18.58 -9.56
N ILE A 302 3.89 -17.70 -10.36
CA ILE A 302 4.08 -17.69 -11.80
C ILE A 302 5.36 -16.95 -12.20
N ARG A 303 5.53 -15.72 -11.71
CA ARG A 303 6.60 -14.81 -12.19
C ARG A 303 8.02 -15.33 -11.95
N ARG A 304 8.23 -16.09 -10.89
CA ARG A 304 9.53 -16.69 -10.54
C ARG A 304 9.66 -18.15 -10.96
N GLY A 305 8.58 -18.77 -11.44
CA GLY A 305 8.57 -20.13 -11.91
C GLY A 305 9.35 -20.29 -13.22
N SER A 306 9.87 -21.50 -13.45
CA SER A 306 10.39 -21.97 -14.70
C SER A 306 9.62 -23.24 -15.04
N PHE A 307 9.06 -23.33 -16.26
CA PHE A 307 8.11 -24.38 -16.61
C PHE A 307 8.46 -24.96 -17.97
N ASP A 308 8.82 -26.24 -18.01
CA ASP A 308 9.19 -26.96 -19.21
C ASP A 308 7.97 -27.30 -20.09
N SER A 309 6.77 -27.20 -19.54
CA SER A 309 5.52 -27.46 -20.25
C SER A 309 4.32 -26.73 -19.62
N VAL A 310 3.24 -26.61 -20.40
CA VAL A 310 1.93 -26.14 -19.90
C VAL A 310 1.41 -27.03 -18.76
N LYS A 311 1.65 -28.34 -18.84
CA LYS A 311 1.25 -29.29 -17.78
C LYS A 311 1.93 -28.98 -16.45
N GLU A 312 3.20 -28.66 -16.47
CA GLU A 312 3.97 -28.28 -15.29
C GLU A 312 3.49 -26.94 -14.70
N LEU A 313 3.25 -25.94 -15.55
CA LEU A 313 2.65 -24.67 -15.14
C LEU A 313 1.30 -24.90 -14.44
N MET A 314 0.40 -25.70 -15.04
CA MET A 314 -0.91 -26.01 -14.43
C MET A 314 -0.78 -26.76 -13.11
N ALA A 315 0.17 -27.68 -12.98
CA ALA A 315 0.45 -28.39 -11.73
C ALA A 315 0.94 -27.43 -10.64
N SER A 316 1.86 -26.52 -10.96
CA SER A 316 2.36 -25.48 -10.06
C SER A 316 1.24 -24.53 -9.59
N ILE A 317 0.38 -24.08 -10.50
CA ILE A 317 -0.81 -23.27 -10.19
C ILE A 317 -1.71 -24.02 -9.19
N SER A 318 -1.99 -25.29 -9.47
CA SER A 318 -2.87 -26.13 -8.63
C SER A 318 -2.26 -26.34 -7.24
N ALA A 319 -0.97 -26.60 -7.14
CA ALA A 319 -0.25 -26.74 -5.87
C ALA A 319 -0.28 -25.43 -5.06
N PHE A 320 -0.06 -24.29 -5.71
CA PHE A 320 -0.18 -22.98 -5.06
C PHE A 320 -1.58 -22.76 -4.48
N ILE A 321 -2.63 -23.05 -5.26
CA ILE A 321 -4.03 -22.87 -4.82
C ILE A 321 -4.37 -23.78 -3.67
N ALA A 322 -3.92 -25.03 -3.70
CA ALA A 322 -4.11 -25.96 -2.58
C ALA A 322 -3.47 -25.42 -1.28
N GLY A 323 -2.22 -24.97 -1.36
CA GLY A 323 -1.55 -24.33 -0.23
C GLY A 323 -2.17 -22.99 0.20
N TRP A 324 -2.66 -22.21 -0.76
CA TRP A 324 -3.41 -20.98 -0.48
C TRP A 324 -4.66 -21.26 0.34
N ASN A 325 -5.48 -22.22 -0.08
CA ASN A 325 -6.75 -22.57 0.58
C ASN A 325 -6.58 -23.10 2.02
N GLN A 326 -5.38 -23.51 2.40
CA GLN A 326 -5.07 -23.93 3.79
C GLN A 326 -4.74 -22.75 4.71
N ARG A 327 -4.29 -21.61 4.15
CA ARG A 327 -3.81 -20.42 4.89
C ARG A 327 -4.50 -19.12 4.52
N CYS A 328 -5.56 -19.19 3.72
CA CYS A 328 -6.28 -18.01 3.26
C CYS A 328 -7.01 -17.31 4.42
N HIS A 329 -7.25 -16.03 4.22
CA HIS A 329 -8.00 -15.16 5.13
C HIS A 329 -9.09 -14.43 4.36
N PRO A 330 -10.15 -13.96 5.03
CA PRO A 330 -11.19 -13.14 4.42
C PRO A 330 -10.63 -11.93 3.67
N PHE A 331 -11.26 -11.61 2.55
CA PHE A 331 -11.00 -10.36 1.85
C PHE A 331 -11.99 -9.31 2.34
N VAL A 332 -11.48 -8.19 2.85
CA VAL A 332 -12.30 -7.13 3.43
C VAL A 332 -12.34 -5.94 2.48
N TRP A 333 -13.55 -5.59 2.05
CA TRP A 333 -13.80 -4.36 1.30
C TRP A 333 -14.17 -3.24 2.27
N THR A 334 -13.54 -2.06 2.13
CA THR A 334 -13.69 -0.96 3.11
C THR A 334 -14.32 0.30 2.54
N LYS A 335 -14.44 0.42 1.21
CA LYS A 335 -14.96 1.61 0.55
C LYS A 335 -16.45 1.49 0.28
N THR A 336 -17.20 2.55 0.52
CA THR A 336 -18.61 2.63 0.12
C THR A 336 -18.74 2.96 -1.36
N ALA A 337 -19.95 2.77 -1.93
CA ALA A 337 -20.21 3.19 -3.31
C ALA A 337 -20.05 4.71 -3.48
N ASP A 338 -20.47 5.48 -2.47
CA ASP A 338 -20.37 6.95 -2.50
C ASP A 338 -18.93 7.45 -2.42
N ASP A 339 -18.02 6.70 -1.80
CA ASP A 339 -16.57 7.00 -1.82
C ASP A 339 -15.95 6.81 -3.21
N ILE A 340 -16.53 5.96 -4.04
CA ILE A 340 -15.93 5.50 -5.31
C ILE A 340 -16.53 6.21 -6.51
N LEU A 341 -17.85 6.39 -6.55
CA LEU A 341 -18.57 6.93 -7.70
C LEU A 341 -18.06 8.28 -8.19
N PRO A 342 -17.65 9.26 -7.32
CA PRO A 342 -17.08 10.52 -7.78
C PRO A 342 -15.79 10.36 -8.61
N HIS A 343 -15.04 9.31 -8.36
CA HIS A 343 -13.75 9.06 -9.03
C HIS A 343 -13.87 8.23 -10.31
N THR A 344 -15.06 7.68 -10.60
CA THR A 344 -15.29 6.76 -11.74
C THR A 344 -15.98 7.43 -12.91
N ARG A 345 -16.56 8.59 -12.73
CA ARG A 345 -17.22 9.41 -13.77
C ARG A 345 -16.22 10.37 -14.41
N LYS A 346 -16.34 10.57 -15.74
CA LYS A 346 -15.61 11.62 -16.43
C LYS A 346 -16.02 12.97 -15.84
N PRO A 347 -15.10 13.86 -15.43
CA PRO A 347 -15.46 15.22 -15.03
C PRO A 347 -16.26 15.88 -16.14
N ASN A 348 -17.36 16.56 -15.83
CA ASN A 348 -18.06 17.39 -16.79
C ASN A 348 -17.09 18.42 -17.35
N SER A 349 -17.10 18.60 -18.67
CA SER A 349 -16.21 19.54 -19.38
C SER A 349 -16.33 20.99 -18.92
N ASP A 350 -17.35 21.33 -18.16
CA ASP A 350 -17.65 22.67 -17.68
C ASP A 350 -16.94 23.08 -16.38
N ALA A 351 -16.14 22.19 -15.79
CA ALA A 351 -15.34 22.48 -14.59
C ALA A 351 -13.88 22.90 -14.91
N ARG A 352 -13.66 23.56 -16.04
CA ARG A 352 -12.42 24.26 -16.32
C ARG A 352 -12.63 25.76 -16.08
N HIS A 353 -12.37 26.16 -14.86
CA HIS A 353 -11.94 27.52 -14.52
C HIS A 353 -10.96 27.46 -13.37
#